data_6a87649fb7092b606f09b0caf4a31cd6
#
_entry.id   6a87649fb7092b606f09b0caf4a31cd6
#
_cell.length_a   1.000
_cell.length_b   1.000
_cell.length_c   1.000
_cell.angle_alpha   90.00
_cell.angle_beta   90.00
_cell.angle_gamma   90.00
#
_symmetry.space_group_name_H-M   'P 1'
#
loop_
_entity.id
_entity.type
_entity.pdbx_description
1 polymer ?
#
loop_
_entity_poly.entity_id
_entity_poly.type
_entity_poly.pdbx_seq_one_letter_code
_entity_poly.pdbx_strand_id
1 'polypeptide(L)'
;NNVFASQFERVLPASSVADLYPLNYSGKTDESGFYVGRDKYGTNILVDFDKRTEDKTNSNILILGNSGQGKSYLMKLLLCNQREAGKSVLVLDPEHEYEDLCSNLGGTYIDMMSGEFMINPLEPKAWSENSRFGNQENETDDSPETFRKVTRLSQHISYLKDFFRAYKDFTDAEIDTIEIMLMKLYARFGIDDLTDLDKLENCDYPVMSDLYELVEKEFMAFDNAKKHLYTEEILQNICLGLHSMCKGAESKYFNGRTNIKDSEFICFGVKGLMDTNKRLKDTLLFNILSYMSNQLLGRGNTVAAVDELYLFLTNMTAIEYIRNGMKR
;
A
#
# COMPACT_ATOMS: atom_id res chain seq x y z
N ASN A 1 -22.72 36.39 58.62
CA ASN A 1 -22.15 37.64 58.08
C ASN A 1 -20.68 37.39 57.74
N ASN A 2 -20.39 37.19 56.52
CA ASN A 2 -19.04 36.87 56.00
C ASN A 2 -18.32 38.19 55.80
N VAL A 3 -17.73 38.79 56.80
CA VAL A 3 -17.05 40.10 56.76
C VAL A 3 -15.86 40.08 55.80
N PHE A 4 -15.35 38.89 55.44
CA PHE A 4 -14.26 38.73 54.49
C PHE A 4 -14.69 38.78 53.00
N ALA A 5 -15.94 38.54 52.68
CA ALA A 5 -16.41 38.51 51.28
C ALA A 5 -16.39 39.93 50.66
N SER A 6 -16.79 40.97 51.42
CA SER A 6 -16.90 42.31 50.88
C SER A 6 -15.56 43.00 50.50
N GLN A 7 -14.42 42.54 51.07
CA GLN A 7 -13.12 43.13 50.76
C GLN A 7 -12.57 42.62 49.43
N PHE A 8 -13.07 41.53 48.91
CA PHE A 8 -12.62 40.91 47.66
C PHE A 8 -13.66 40.98 46.54
N GLU A 9 -14.82 41.57 46.83
CA GLU A 9 -15.81 41.80 45.80
C GLU A 9 -15.33 42.83 44.80
N ARG A 10 -15.47 42.53 43.51
CA ARG A 10 -15.20 43.39 42.39
C ARG A 10 -16.44 43.47 41.50
N VAL A 11 -16.81 44.65 41.13
CA VAL A 11 -17.84 44.86 40.11
C VAL A 11 -17.20 44.68 38.76
N LEU A 12 -17.59 43.62 38.07
CA LEU A 12 -17.14 43.33 36.70
C LEU A 12 -18.31 43.62 35.74
N PRO A 13 -18.08 44.30 34.60
CA PRO A 13 -19.08 44.38 33.53
C PRO A 13 -19.49 42.97 33.07
N ALA A 14 -20.75 42.79 32.69
CA ALA A 14 -21.28 41.52 32.22
C ALA A 14 -20.50 40.97 31.03
N SER A 15 -19.95 41.84 30.17
CA SER A 15 -19.06 41.50 29.08
C SER A 15 -17.78 40.81 29.57
N SER A 16 -17.13 41.42 30.60
CA SER A 16 -15.91 40.84 31.19
C SER A 16 -16.16 39.51 31.89
N VAL A 17 -17.34 39.35 32.49
CA VAL A 17 -17.76 38.06 33.08
C VAL A 17 -18.00 37.03 31.97
N ALA A 18 -18.59 37.42 30.87
CA ALA A 18 -18.79 36.56 29.70
C ALA A 18 -17.46 36.11 29.08
N ASP A 19 -16.44 36.98 29.05
CA ASP A 19 -15.09 36.67 28.56
C ASP A 19 -14.34 35.68 29.49
N LEU A 20 -14.69 35.66 30.77
CA LEU A 20 -14.18 34.70 31.77
C LEU A 20 -14.91 33.35 31.75
N TYR A 21 -15.95 33.22 30.90
CA TYR A 21 -16.75 31.99 30.84
C TYR A 21 -15.91 30.83 30.20
N PRO A 22 -15.49 29.84 31.00
CA PRO A 22 -14.53 28.82 30.51
C PRO A 22 -15.19 27.70 29.67
N LEU A 23 -16.51 27.83 29.42
CA LEU A 23 -17.31 26.76 28.82
C LEU A 23 -17.63 26.97 27.34
N ASN A 24 -16.78 27.72 26.63
CA ASN A 24 -16.85 27.76 25.18
C ASN A 24 -16.36 26.45 24.56
N TYR A 25 -17.28 25.49 24.52
CA TYR A 25 -17.06 24.17 24.00
C TYR A 25 -17.77 23.99 22.65
N SER A 26 -17.03 23.66 21.59
CA SER A 26 -17.60 23.42 20.27
C SER A 26 -18.31 22.08 20.13
N GLY A 27 -18.18 21.21 21.13
CA GLY A 27 -18.74 19.85 21.11
C GLY A 27 -18.03 18.87 20.16
N LYS A 28 -16.90 19.29 19.59
CA LYS A 28 -16.20 18.53 18.53
C LYS A 28 -14.80 18.04 18.96
N THR A 29 -14.63 17.69 20.23
CA THR A 29 -13.38 17.12 20.74
C THR A 29 -13.66 15.78 21.41
N ASP A 30 -12.76 14.81 21.23
CA ASP A 30 -12.80 13.55 21.95
C ASP A 30 -12.25 13.74 23.37
N GLU A 31 -12.56 12.81 24.27
CA GLU A 31 -12.08 12.82 25.65
C GLU A 31 -10.56 12.60 25.75
N SER A 32 -10.03 11.88 24.78
CA SER A 32 -8.60 11.55 24.60
C SER A 32 -8.24 11.54 23.14
N GLY A 33 -6.97 11.45 22.82
CA GLY A 33 -6.48 11.32 21.46
C GLY A 33 -5.43 12.35 21.09
N PHE A 34 -5.19 12.50 19.81
CA PHE A 34 -4.19 13.41 19.28
C PHE A 34 -4.65 14.85 19.33
N TYR A 35 -3.78 15.73 19.84
CA TYR A 35 -4.03 17.16 19.84
C TYR A 35 -3.80 17.75 18.44
N VAL A 36 -4.88 18.14 17.79
CA VAL A 36 -4.84 18.71 16.43
C VAL A 36 -4.61 20.22 16.44
N GLY A 37 -5.10 20.91 17.47
CA GLY A 37 -5.00 22.36 17.56
C GLY A 37 -6.10 22.95 18.44
N ARG A 38 -6.46 24.20 18.15
CA ARG A 38 -7.54 24.91 18.82
C ARG A 38 -8.61 25.34 17.84
N ASP A 39 -9.84 25.34 18.31
CA ASP A 39 -10.94 25.94 17.56
C ASP A 39 -10.92 27.49 17.61
N LYS A 40 -11.86 28.11 16.94
CA LYS A 40 -11.99 29.57 16.90
C LYS A 40 -12.29 30.21 18.27
N TYR A 41 -12.66 29.40 19.26
CA TYR A 41 -12.94 29.84 20.61
C TYR A 41 -11.76 29.55 21.58
N GLY A 42 -10.66 29.01 21.07
CA GLY A 42 -9.49 28.67 21.86
C GLY A 42 -9.57 27.32 22.57
N THR A 43 -10.63 26.52 22.34
CA THR A 43 -10.79 25.19 22.90
C THR A 43 -9.83 24.21 22.25
N ASN A 44 -9.13 23.40 23.01
CA ASN A 44 -8.26 22.34 22.50
C ASN A 44 -9.10 21.28 21.78
N ILE A 45 -8.66 20.88 20.60
CA ILE A 45 -9.28 19.81 19.82
C ILE A 45 -8.42 18.57 19.92
N LEU A 46 -8.98 17.53 20.52
CA LEU A 46 -8.41 16.18 20.57
C LEU A 46 -9.20 15.30 19.60
N VAL A 47 -8.50 14.45 18.87
CA VAL A 47 -9.11 13.49 17.95
C VAL A 47 -8.57 12.09 18.23
N ASP A 48 -9.46 11.19 18.56
CA ASP A 48 -9.18 9.77 18.63
C ASP A 48 -9.51 9.14 17.26
N PHE A 49 -8.47 8.77 16.51
CA PHE A 49 -8.60 8.21 15.15
C PHE A 49 -9.11 6.76 15.15
N ASP A 50 -9.05 6.07 16.28
CA ASP A 50 -9.47 4.67 16.39
C ASP A 50 -10.90 4.53 16.89
N LYS A 51 -11.43 5.59 17.56
CA LYS A 51 -12.79 5.62 18.07
C LYS A 51 -13.80 5.71 16.93
N ARG A 52 -14.72 4.75 16.88
CA ARG A 52 -15.85 4.76 15.94
C ARG A 52 -17.08 5.32 16.65
N THR A 53 -17.74 6.25 16.00
CA THR A 53 -18.99 6.87 16.43
C THR A 53 -19.92 7.01 15.22
N GLU A 54 -21.16 7.45 15.42
CA GLU A 54 -22.08 7.73 14.31
C GLU A 54 -21.49 8.73 13.31
N ASP A 55 -20.69 9.70 13.78
CA ASP A 55 -20.02 10.72 12.95
C ASP A 55 -18.65 10.29 12.40
N LYS A 56 -18.07 9.22 12.93
CA LYS A 56 -16.74 8.70 12.58
C LYS A 56 -16.83 7.23 12.17
N THR A 57 -17.27 7.00 10.95
CA THR A 57 -17.50 5.64 10.43
C THR A 57 -16.23 4.93 9.95
N ASN A 58 -15.15 5.68 9.68
CA ASN A 58 -13.85 5.16 9.27
C ASN A 58 -12.70 6.00 9.83
N SER A 59 -11.45 5.53 9.67
CA SER A 59 -10.22 6.20 10.12
C SER A 59 -9.48 6.94 9.01
N ASN A 60 -10.10 7.17 7.87
CA ASN A 60 -9.46 7.88 6.80
C ASN A 60 -9.30 9.36 7.13
N ILE A 61 -8.10 9.90 6.93
CA ILE A 61 -7.76 11.28 7.19
C ILE A 61 -7.39 11.94 5.87
N LEU A 62 -8.04 13.05 5.53
CA LEU A 62 -7.69 13.86 4.38
C LEU A 62 -7.21 15.23 4.86
N ILE A 63 -5.97 15.60 4.52
CA ILE A 63 -5.37 16.88 4.85
C ILE A 63 -5.39 17.75 3.59
N LEU A 64 -6.12 18.86 3.64
CA LEU A 64 -6.24 19.80 2.54
C LEU A 64 -5.68 21.17 2.94
N GLY A 65 -5.02 21.85 2.02
CA GLY A 65 -4.50 23.19 2.22
C GLY A 65 -3.63 23.64 1.04
N ASN A 66 -3.44 24.96 0.92
CA ASN A 66 -2.54 25.53 -0.08
C ASN A 66 -1.08 25.18 0.23
N SER A 67 -0.20 25.32 -0.76
CA SER A 67 1.24 25.17 -0.55
C SER A 67 1.74 26.11 0.55
N GLY A 68 2.66 25.62 1.39
CA GLY A 68 3.23 26.38 2.51
C GLY A 68 2.34 26.52 3.75
N GLN A 69 1.15 25.92 3.79
CA GLN A 69 0.23 26.00 4.95
C GLN A 69 0.47 24.92 6.01
N GLY A 70 1.57 24.17 5.93
CA GLY A 70 1.97 23.20 6.95
C GLY A 70 1.31 21.82 6.84
N LYS A 71 0.79 21.43 5.66
CA LYS A 71 0.19 20.10 5.44
C LYS A 71 1.16 18.97 5.80
N SER A 72 2.37 18.97 5.20
CA SER A 72 3.38 17.93 5.46
C SER A 72 3.87 17.96 6.92
N TYR A 73 3.94 19.16 7.54
CA TYR A 73 4.25 19.26 8.98
C TYR A 73 3.19 18.58 9.84
N LEU A 74 1.91 18.86 9.60
CA LEU A 74 0.79 18.22 10.32
C LEU A 74 0.82 16.70 10.08
N MET A 75 1.04 16.25 8.85
CA MET A 75 1.12 14.82 8.54
C MET A 75 2.28 14.16 9.29
N LYS A 76 3.48 14.75 9.30
CA LYS A 76 4.63 14.24 10.07
C LYS A 76 4.28 14.11 11.56
N LEU A 77 3.61 15.11 12.13
CA LEU A 77 3.20 15.11 13.53
C LEU A 77 2.18 14.00 13.82
N LEU A 78 1.20 13.80 12.93
CA LEU A 78 0.23 12.71 13.00
C LEU A 78 0.92 11.34 12.95
N LEU A 79 1.87 11.16 12.04
CA LEU A 79 2.62 9.90 11.90
C LEU A 79 3.46 9.58 13.13
N CYS A 80 4.11 10.60 13.74
CA CYS A 80 4.80 10.45 15.02
C CYS A 80 3.83 9.95 16.11
N ASN A 81 2.66 10.55 16.23
CA ASN A 81 1.66 10.16 17.21
C ASN A 81 1.13 8.74 16.96
N GLN A 82 0.85 8.38 15.71
CA GLN A 82 0.43 7.02 15.37
C GLN A 82 1.53 6.00 15.70
N ARG A 83 2.79 6.36 15.49
CA ARG A 83 3.93 5.52 15.84
C ARG A 83 4.09 5.38 17.36
N GLU A 84 3.92 6.47 18.11
CA GLU A 84 3.88 6.46 19.59
C GLU A 84 2.76 5.57 20.12
N ALA A 85 1.61 5.57 19.43
CA ALA A 85 0.49 4.67 19.75
C ALA A 85 0.76 3.19 19.38
N GLY A 86 1.96 2.84 18.93
CA GLY A 86 2.37 1.47 18.62
C GLY A 86 1.91 0.96 17.26
N LYS A 87 1.50 1.86 16.35
CA LYS A 87 1.12 1.45 14.98
C LYS A 87 2.32 1.38 14.05
N SER A 88 2.29 0.44 13.11
CA SER A 88 3.20 0.45 11.99
C SER A 88 2.81 1.55 10.99
N VAL A 89 3.80 2.17 10.35
CA VAL A 89 3.59 3.30 9.45
C VAL A 89 4.23 3.02 8.09
N LEU A 90 3.46 3.22 7.03
CA LEU A 90 3.91 3.15 5.64
C LEU A 90 3.70 4.52 4.98
N VAL A 91 4.73 5.11 4.41
CA VAL A 91 4.64 6.42 3.75
C VAL A 91 5.03 6.29 2.29
N LEU A 92 4.24 6.91 1.40
CA LEU A 92 4.62 7.17 0.01
C LEU A 92 5.03 8.65 -0.11
N ASP A 93 6.30 8.89 -0.40
CA ASP A 93 6.97 10.19 -0.35
C ASP A 93 7.50 10.61 -1.73
N PRO A 94 6.76 11.40 -2.50
CA PRO A 94 7.19 11.84 -3.81
C PRO A 94 8.18 12.99 -3.81
N GLU A 95 8.38 13.68 -2.68
CA GLU A 95 9.25 14.86 -2.60
C GLU A 95 10.51 14.63 -1.75
N HIS A 96 10.68 13.44 -1.17
CA HIS A 96 11.78 13.08 -0.24
C HIS A 96 11.80 13.95 1.02
N GLU A 97 10.63 14.28 1.55
CA GLU A 97 10.49 15.09 2.76
C GLU A 97 10.51 14.29 4.08
N TYR A 98 10.37 12.95 4.02
CA TYR A 98 10.19 12.08 5.20
C TYR A 98 11.45 11.30 5.58
N GLU A 99 12.56 11.44 4.89
CA GLU A 99 13.81 10.70 5.12
C GLU A 99 14.34 10.91 6.54
N ASP A 100 14.47 12.17 6.98
CA ASP A 100 14.94 12.51 8.33
C ASP A 100 13.98 11.98 9.41
N LEU A 101 12.66 12.10 9.18
CA LEU A 101 11.66 11.59 10.11
C LEU A 101 11.76 10.08 10.24
N CYS A 102 11.87 9.39 9.12
CA CYS A 102 12.01 7.94 9.06
C CYS A 102 13.23 7.47 9.84
N SER A 103 14.38 8.10 9.60
CA SER A 103 15.65 7.79 10.28
C SER A 103 15.57 8.03 11.78
N ASN A 104 14.98 9.15 12.21
CA ASN A 104 14.84 9.51 13.63
C ASN A 104 13.89 8.56 14.38
N LEU A 105 12.92 7.96 13.72
CA LEU A 105 12.00 6.98 14.29
C LEU A 105 12.51 5.53 14.18
N GLY A 106 13.78 5.32 13.75
CA GLY A 106 14.38 4.00 13.58
C GLY A 106 13.75 3.20 12.43
N GLY A 107 13.18 3.91 11.45
CA GLY A 107 12.53 3.33 10.29
C GLY A 107 13.49 2.98 9.15
N THR A 108 12.93 2.47 8.07
CA THR A 108 13.63 2.16 6.82
C THR A 108 13.15 3.10 5.71
N TYR A 109 14.06 3.95 5.23
CA TYR A 109 13.82 4.78 4.06
C TYR A 109 14.27 4.02 2.80
N ILE A 110 13.39 3.95 1.80
CA ILE A 110 13.57 3.16 0.59
C ILE A 110 13.50 4.11 -0.59
N ASP A 111 14.66 4.49 -1.16
CA ASP A 111 14.66 5.16 -2.47
C ASP A 111 14.50 4.11 -3.57
N MET A 112 13.31 4.09 -4.18
CA MET A 112 12.96 3.11 -5.21
C MET A 112 13.77 3.24 -6.49
N MET A 113 14.45 4.38 -6.70
CA MET A 113 15.28 4.61 -7.89
C MET A 113 16.77 4.32 -7.66
N SER A 114 17.20 4.07 -6.42
CA SER A 114 18.59 3.71 -6.11
C SER A 114 19.02 2.39 -6.77
N GLY A 115 18.10 1.46 -6.98
CA GLY A 115 18.37 0.10 -7.43
C GLY A 115 18.89 -0.82 -6.31
N GLU A 116 18.94 -0.35 -5.07
CA GLU A 116 19.35 -1.13 -3.89
C GLU A 116 18.20 -1.94 -3.30
N PHE A 117 16.98 -1.45 -3.47
CA PHE A 117 15.76 -2.04 -2.95
C PHE A 117 14.95 -2.72 -4.04
N MET A 118 14.38 -3.86 -3.69
CA MET A 118 13.61 -4.71 -4.58
C MET A 118 12.33 -5.18 -3.93
N ILE A 119 11.25 -5.13 -4.69
CA ILE A 119 9.99 -5.80 -4.38
C ILE A 119 9.77 -6.81 -5.50
N ASN A 120 9.85 -8.09 -5.19
CA ASN A 120 9.63 -9.15 -6.17
C ASN A 120 8.15 -9.15 -6.64
N PRO A 121 7.86 -8.86 -7.91
CA PRO A 121 6.48 -8.90 -8.39
C PRO A 121 5.87 -10.30 -8.36
N LEU A 122 6.70 -11.35 -8.45
CA LEU A 122 6.26 -12.75 -8.49
C LEU A 122 6.04 -13.38 -7.10
N GLU A 123 6.26 -12.62 -6.02
CA GLU A 123 5.95 -13.05 -4.67
C GLU A 123 4.45 -12.87 -4.40
N PRO A 124 3.67 -13.97 -4.16
CA PRO A 124 2.23 -13.89 -3.94
C PRO A 124 1.86 -13.07 -2.71
N LYS A 125 0.94 -12.14 -2.89
CA LYS A 125 0.50 -11.19 -1.87
C LYS A 125 -0.88 -11.53 -1.33
N ALA A 126 -1.22 -11.10 -0.11
CA ALA A 126 -2.55 -11.23 0.44
C ALA A 126 -3.45 -10.10 -0.10
N TRP A 127 -4.60 -10.46 -0.69
CA TRP A 127 -5.52 -9.51 -1.32
C TRP A 127 -6.80 -9.26 -0.54
N SER A 128 -7.13 -10.14 0.42
CA SER A 128 -8.30 -10.00 1.30
C SER A 128 -8.08 -10.74 2.62
N GLU A 129 -8.79 -10.33 3.68
CA GLU A 129 -8.77 -11.04 4.96
C GLU A 129 -9.26 -12.49 4.82
N ASN A 130 -10.20 -12.76 3.91
CA ASN A 130 -10.70 -14.10 3.64
C ASN A 130 -9.66 -15.04 3.02
N SER A 131 -8.58 -14.51 2.43
CA SER A 131 -7.49 -15.33 1.92
C SER A 131 -6.58 -15.92 3.03
N ARG A 132 -6.72 -15.44 4.28
CA ARG A 132 -6.03 -16.00 5.46
C ARG A 132 -6.76 -17.20 6.09
N PHE A 133 -8.06 -17.38 5.81
CA PHE A 133 -8.89 -18.41 6.42
C PHE A 133 -9.13 -19.60 5.48
N GLY A 134 -8.08 -20.02 4.75
CA GLY A 134 -8.12 -21.27 3.97
C GLY A 134 -8.27 -22.54 4.79
N ASN A 135 -8.19 -22.47 6.14
CA ASN A 135 -8.24 -23.60 7.05
C ASN A 135 -9.27 -23.39 8.18
N GLN A 136 -10.55 -23.29 7.85
CA GLN A 136 -11.59 -23.69 8.81
C GLN A 136 -12.34 -24.90 8.25
N GLU A 137 -11.88 -26.06 8.68
CA GLU A 137 -12.67 -27.27 8.72
C GLU A 137 -13.86 -27.03 9.65
N ASN A 138 -14.98 -26.60 9.12
CA ASN A 138 -16.34 -26.81 9.68
C ASN A 138 -17.35 -26.11 8.77
N GLU A 139 -17.66 -26.75 7.66
CA GLU A 139 -18.94 -26.51 6.98
C GLU A 139 -19.47 -27.79 6.40
N THR A 140 -20.41 -28.37 7.14
CA THR A 140 -21.47 -29.20 6.58
C THR A 140 -22.34 -28.27 5.71
N ASP A 141 -22.05 -28.17 4.44
CA ASP A 141 -22.92 -27.49 3.50
C ASP A 141 -23.05 -28.30 2.23
N ASP A 142 -24.27 -28.80 2.02
CA ASP A 142 -24.77 -29.51 0.85
C ASP A 142 -24.99 -28.54 -0.34
N SER A 143 -24.06 -27.66 -0.62
CA SER A 143 -24.10 -26.79 -1.79
C SER A 143 -23.31 -27.40 -2.96
N PRO A 144 -23.80 -27.30 -4.21
CA PRO A 144 -23.16 -27.96 -5.36
C PRO A 144 -21.75 -27.39 -5.59
N GLU A 145 -20.81 -28.26 -5.94
CA GLU A 145 -19.36 -28.07 -6.19
C GLU A 145 -18.96 -26.99 -7.22
N THR A 146 -19.73 -25.95 -7.44
CA THR A 146 -19.56 -25.02 -8.56
C THR A 146 -18.92 -23.67 -8.22
N PHE A 147 -18.65 -23.37 -6.96
CA PHE A 147 -17.86 -22.18 -6.61
C PHE A 147 -16.47 -22.58 -6.15
N ARG A 148 -15.52 -22.71 -7.09
CA ARG A 148 -14.10 -22.80 -6.75
C ARG A 148 -13.75 -21.55 -5.93
N LYS A 149 -13.36 -21.73 -4.67
CA LYS A 149 -12.80 -20.65 -3.84
C LYS A 149 -11.66 -20.02 -4.62
N VAL A 150 -11.69 -18.70 -4.81
CA VAL A 150 -10.61 -17.98 -5.47
C VAL A 150 -9.38 -18.09 -4.58
N THR A 151 -8.36 -18.79 -5.03
CA THR A 151 -7.15 -19.02 -4.24
C THR A 151 -6.25 -17.79 -4.22
N ARG A 152 -5.36 -17.68 -3.24
CA ARG A 152 -4.39 -16.58 -3.15
C ARG A 152 -3.49 -16.55 -4.38
N LEU A 153 -3.09 -17.71 -4.91
CA LEU A 153 -2.27 -17.81 -6.12
C LEU A 153 -3.03 -17.31 -7.35
N SER A 154 -4.30 -17.72 -7.53
CA SER A 154 -5.10 -17.26 -8.68
C SER A 154 -5.38 -15.75 -8.64
N GLN A 155 -5.59 -15.17 -7.46
CA GLN A 155 -5.69 -13.72 -7.28
C GLN A 155 -4.38 -13.01 -7.65
N HIS A 156 -3.24 -13.60 -7.24
CA HIS A 156 -1.93 -13.05 -7.55
C HIS A 156 -1.62 -13.13 -9.05
N ILE A 157 -2.00 -14.20 -9.73
CA ILE A 157 -1.85 -14.30 -11.19
C ILE A 157 -2.70 -13.24 -11.90
N SER A 158 -3.91 -12.99 -11.42
CA SER A 158 -4.74 -11.90 -11.95
C SER A 158 -4.06 -10.54 -11.77
N TYR A 159 -3.47 -10.28 -10.62
CA TYR A 159 -2.64 -9.09 -10.37
C TYR A 159 -1.47 -9.00 -11.35
N LEU A 160 -0.76 -10.10 -11.61
CA LEU A 160 0.37 -10.11 -12.53
C LEU A 160 -0.04 -9.82 -13.98
N LYS A 161 -1.23 -10.25 -14.40
CA LYS A 161 -1.77 -9.86 -15.73
C LYS A 161 -1.90 -8.34 -15.83
N ASP A 162 -2.42 -7.68 -14.83
CA ASP A 162 -2.55 -6.21 -14.80
C ASP A 162 -1.18 -5.52 -14.68
N PHE A 163 -0.26 -6.10 -13.91
CA PHE A 163 1.12 -5.64 -13.81
C PHE A 163 1.84 -5.65 -15.18
N PHE A 164 1.73 -6.72 -15.94
CA PHE A 164 2.33 -6.81 -17.26
C PHE A 164 1.66 -5.88 -18.26
N ARG A 165 0.34 -5.68 -18.19
CA ARG A 165 -0.36 -4.66 -19.01
C ARG A 165 0.10 -3.24 -18.68
N ALA A 166 0.36 -2.93 -17.42
CA ALA A 166 0.90 -1.62 -17.03
C ALA A 166 2.32 -1.41 -17.55
N TYR A 167 3.13 -2.48 -17.58
CA TYR A 167 4.50 -2.42 -18.05
C TYR A 167 4.62 -2.22 -19.56
N LYS A 168 3.84 -2.96 -20.34
CA LYS A 168 3.89 -2.93 -21.80
C LYS A 168 2.53 -3.21 -22.42
N ASP A 169 2.30 -2.68 -23.62
CA ASP A 169 1.07 -2.92 -24.38
C ASP A 169 1.08 -4.34 -24.98
N PHE A 170 1.04 -5.34 -24.10
CA PHE A 170 0.84 -6.72 -24.53
C PHE A 170 -0.60 -6.93 -25.00
N THR A 171 -0.76 -7.69 -26.06
CA THR A 171 -2.07 -8.14 -26.53
C THR A 171 -2.71 -9.12 -25.53
N ASP A 172 -4.02 -9.31 -25.61
CA ASP A 172 -4.70 -10.28 -24.74
C ASP A 172 -4.14 -11.70 -24.92
N ALA A 173 -3.77 -12.10 -26.17
CA ALA A 173 -3.15 -13.39 -26.44
C ALA A 173 -1.77 -13.54 -25.78
N GLU A 174 -0.97 -12.48 -25.74
CA GLU A 174 0.32 -12.47 -25.05
C GLU A 174 0.13 -12.54 -23.52
N ILE A 175 -0.84 -11.80 -22.97
CA ILE A 175 -1.17 -11.84 -21.53
C ILE A 175 -1.67 -13.23 -21.12
N ASP A 176 -2.55 -13.86 -21.90
CA ASP A 176 -3.04 -15.21 -21.59
C ASP A 176 -1.92 -16.26 -21.72
N THR A 177 -0.97 -16.04 -22.64
CA THR A 177 0.23 -16.88 -22.74
C THR A 177 1.16 -16.68 -21.54
N ILE A 178 1.33 -15.44 -21.06
CA ILE A 178 2.07 -15.14 -19.82
C ILE A 178 1.40 -15.84 -18.64
N GLU A 179 0.07 -15.86 -18.52
CA GLU A 179 -0.64 -16.62 -17.49
C GLU A 179 -0.27 -18.10 -17.51
N ILE A 180 -0.28 -18.73 -18.71
CA ILE A 180 0.13 -20.14 -18.85
C ILE A 180 1.58 -20.33 -18.38
N MET A 181 2.49 -19.41 -18.72
CA MET A 181 3.89 -19.49 -18.30
C MET A 181 4.04 -19.29 -16.78
N LEU A 182 3.27 -18.40 -16.17
CA LEU A 182 3.26 -18.21 -14.72
C LEU A 182 2.78 -19.46 -13.99
N MET A 183 1.70 -20.09 -14.43
CA MET A 183 1.23 -21.34 -13.86
C MET A 183 2.30 -22.45 -13.94
N LYS A 184 2.97 -22.58 -15.08
CA LYS A 184 4.09 -23.52 -15.25
C LYS A 184 5.27 -23.18 -14.35
N LEU A 185 5.55 -21.87 -14.17
CA LEU A 185 6.65 -21.39 -13.34
C LEU A 185 6.40 -21.72 -11.87
N TYR A 186 5.24 -21.37 -11.33
CA TYR A 186 4.89 -21.67 -9.94
C TYR A 186 4.89 -23.18 -9.67
N ALA A 187 4.36 -23.99 -10.59
CA ALA A 187 4.41 -25.44 -10.47
C ALA A 187 5.85 -26.00 -10.42
N ARG A 188 6.81 -25.40 -11.13
CA ARG A 188 8.24 -25.78 -11.04
C ARG A 188 8.85 -25.49 -9.67
N PHE A 189 8.38 -24.45 -9.00
CA PHE A 189 8.78 -24.09 -7.64
C PHE A 189 7.98 -24.84 -6.56
N GLY A 190 7.09 -25.76 -6.97
CA GLY A 190 6.25 -26.52 -6.04
C GLY A 190 5.14 -25.70 -5.41
N ILE A 191 4.78 -24.58 -6.04
CA ILE A 191 3.73 -23.68 -5.58
C ILE A 191 2.47 -23.91 -6.41
N ASP A 192 1.38 -24.27 -5.74
CA ASP A 192 0.07 -24.52 -6.31
C ASP A 192 -1.05 -23.87 -5.46
N ASP A 193 -2.28 -24.09 -5.84
CA ASP A 193 -3.46 -23.54 -5.16
C ASP A 193 -3.66 -24.08 -3.72
N LEU A 194 -3.01 -25.18 -3.36
CA LEU A 194 -3.08 -25.81 -2.04
C LEU A 194 -1.89 -25.43 -1.15
N THR A 195 -0.87 -24.79 -1.73
CA THR A 195 0.35 -24.42 -1.01
C THR A 195 0.07 -23.35 0.04
N ASP A 196 0.51 -23.60 1.27
CA ASP A 196 0.48 -22.61 2.35
C ASP A 196 1.59 -21.58 2.13
N LEU A 197 1.21 -20.45 1.49
CA LEU A 197 2.14 -19.40 1.12
C LEU A 197 2.74 -18.66 2.31
N ASP A 198 2.15 -18.75 3.51
CA ASP A 198 2.66 -18.09 4.71
C ASP A 198 3.85 -18.83 5.33
N LYS A 199 4.10 -20.08 4.90
CA LYS A 199 5.26 -20.87 5.33
C LYS A 199 6.48 -20.74 4.41
N LEU A 200 6.32 -20.07 3.27
CA LEU A 200 7.40 -19.89 2.32
C LEU A 200 8.21 -18.63 2.65
N GLU A 201 9.51 -18.73 2.44
CA GLU A 201 10.44 -17.62 2.55
C GLU A 201 10.65 -16.93 1.20
N ASN A 202 11.21 -15.72 1.20
CA ASN A 202 11.50 -14.96 -0.03
C ASN A 202 12.37 -15.73 -1.02
N CYS A 203 13.16 -16.70 -0.54
CA CYS A 203 14.02 -17.55 -1.40
C CYS A 203 13.25 -18.63 -2.15
N ASP A 204 12.04 -18.98 -1.71
CA ASP A 204 11.24 -20.04 -2.32
C ASP A 204 10.45 -19.57 -3.54
N TYR A 205 10.33 -18.25 -3.71
CA TYR A 205 9.59 -17.66 -4.82
C TYR A 205 10.46 -17.48 -6.07
N PRO A 206 9.90 -17.67 -7.29
CA PRO A 206 10.57 -17.34 -8.52
C PRO A 206 10.83 -15.84 -8.63
N VAL A 207 11.81 -15.46 -9.47
CA VAL A 207 12.10 -14.09 -9.84
C VAL A 207 11.88 -13.87 -11.34
N MET A 208 11.90 -12.63 -11.81
CA MET A 208 11.57 -12.30 -13.20
C MET A 208 12.49 -12.99 -14.23
N SER A 209 13.76 -13.23 -13.89
CA SER A 209 14.66 -14.02 -14.76
C SER A 209 14.20 -15.47 -14.93
N ASP A 210 13.59 -16.08 -13.91
CA ASP A 210 13.09 -17.45 -14.00
C ASP A 210 11.92 -17.55 -15.00
N LEU A 211 11.03 -16.52 -14.97
CA LEU A 211 9.94 -16.39 -15.94
C LEU A 211 10.51 -16.23 -17.37
N TYR A 212 11.48 -15.33 -17.53
CA TYR A 212 12.10 -15.08 -18.81
C TYR A 212 12.74 -16.34 -19.39
N GLU A 213 13.54 -17.05 -18.58
CA GLU A 213 14.19 -18.30 -19.00
C GLU A 213 13.18 -19.40 -19.35
N LEU A 214 12.05 -19.44 -18.66
CA LEU A 214 10.98 -20.38 -18.99
C LEU A 214 10.39 -20.06 -20.36
N VAL A 215 10.06 -18.80 -20.63
CA VAL A 215 9.50 -18.37 -21.93
C VAL A 215 10.52 -18.59 -23.05
N GLU A 216 11.80 -18.26 -22.83
CA GLU A 216 12.88 -18.47 -23.79
C GLU A 216 13.06 -19.97 -24.12
N LYS A 217 13.01 -20.85 -23.13
CA LYS A 217 13.05 -22.30 -23.33
C LYS A 217 11.86 -22.81 -24.13
N GLU A 218 10.65 -22.33 -23.85
CA GLU A 218 9.44 -22.70 -24.60
C GLU A 218 9.50 -22.19 -26.04
N PHE A 219 10.08 -21.00 -26.26
CA PHE A 219 10.31 -20.46 -27.59
C PHE A 219 11.31 -21.31 -28.37
N MET A 220 12.47 -21.64 -27.81
CA MET A 220 13.50 -22.45 -28.44
C MET A 220 13.07 -23.90 -28.74
N ALA A 221 12.20 -24.45 -27.87
CA ALA A 221 11.64 -25.80 -27.98
C ALA A 221 10.22 -25.82 -28.55
N PHE A 222 9.85 -24.75 -29.31
CA PHE A 222 8.50 -24.66 -29.87
C PHE A 222 8.20 -25.79 -30.81
N ASP A 223 7.08 -26.48 -30.58
CA ASP A 223 6.58 -27.56 -31.43
C ASP A 223 5.18 -27.21 -31.95
N ASN A 224 4.91 -27.59 -33.20
CA ASN A 224 3.62 -27.41 -33.86
C ASN A 224 2.44 -28.03 -33.08
N ALA A 225 2.70 -29.05 -32.24
CA ALA A 225 1.70 -29.65 -31.37
C ALA A 225 1.15 -28.66 -30.33
N LYS A 226 1.87 -27.60 -29.99
CA LYS A 226 1.49 -26.57 -29.01
C LYS A 226 0.72 -25.38 -29.61
N LYS A 227 0.53 -25.34 -30.93
CA LYS A 227 -0.15 -24.24 -31.64
C LYS A 227 -1.56 -23.93 -31.16
N HIS A 228 -2.22 -24.87 -30.49
CA HIS A 228 -3.56 -24.66 -29.94
C HIS A 228 -3.55 -23.83 -28.65
N LEU A 229 -2.39 -23.64 -28.01
CA LEU A 229 -2.25 -22.82 -26.80
C LEU A 229 -1.65 -21.43 -27.11
N TYR A 230 -0.57 -21.40 -27.91
CA TYR A 230 0.15 -20.18 -28.28
C TYR A 230 0.97 -20.42 -29.55
N THR A 231 1.43 -19.34 -30.18
CA THR A 231 2.27 -19.40 -31.40
C THR A 231 3.72 -19.06 -31.06
N GLU A 232 4.64 -19.42 -31.95
CA GLU A 232 6.05 -19.03 -31.85
C GLU A 232 6.23 -17.51 -31.83
N GLU A 233 5.45 -16.77 -32.65
CA GLU A 233 5.46 -15.32 -32.72
C GLU A 233 5.05 -14.67 -31.36
N ILE A 234 4.02 -15.20 -30.70
CA ILE A 234 3.59 -14.73 -29.38
C ILE A 234 4.72 -14.91 -28.35
N LEU A 235 5.39 -16.06 -28.33
CA LEU A 235 6.51 -16.31 -27.42
C LEU A 235 7.68 -15.35 -27.70
N GLN A 236 8.00 -15.11 -28.98
CA GLN A 236 9.04 -14.14 -29.38
C GLN A 236 8.71 -12.73 -28.90
N ASN A 237 7.47 -12.28 -29.08
CA ASN A 237 7.01 -10.96 -28.63
C ASN A 237 7.10 -10.83 -27.11
N ILE A 238 6.73 -11.88 -26.35
CA ILE A 238 6.86 -11.89 -24.90
C ILE A 238 8.33 -11.83 -24.49
N CYS A 239 9.22 -12.61 -25.11
CA CYS A 239 10.66 -12.52 -24.83
C CYS A 239 11.20 -11.12 -25.07
N LEU A 240 10.88 -10.50 -26.21
CA LEU A 240 11.29 -9.12 -26.52
C LEU A 240 10.68 -8.12 -25.55
N GLY A 241 9.41 -8.33 -25.15
CA GLY A 241 8.69 -7.48 -24.22
C GLY A 241 9.28 -7.48 -22.81
N LEU A 242 9.66 -8.64 -22.31
CA LEU A 242 10.19 -8.82 -20.96
C LEU A 242 11.70 -8.62 -20.85
N HIS A 243 12.43 -8.52 -21.96
CA HIS A 243 13.89 -8.47 -21.96
C HIS A 243 14.45 -7.34 -21.07
N SER A 244 13.91 -6.11 -21.20
CA SER A 244 14.39 -4.96 -20.41
C SER A 244 14.18 -5.15 -18.89
N MET A 245 13.02 -5.69 -18.51
CA MET A 245 12.67 -5.97 -17.12
C MET A 245 13.50 -7.10 -16.49
N CYS A 246 13.88 -8.10 -17.28
CA CYS A 246 14.51 -9.33 -16.77
C CYS A 246 16.03 -9.34 -16.90
N LYS A 247 16.57 -8.86 -18.03
CA LYS A 247 18.01 -8.90 -18.38
C LYS A 247 18.59 -7.55 -18.80
N GLY A 248 17.73 -6.56 -19.09
CA GLY A 248 18.14 -5.24 -19.59
C GLY A 248 18.29 -4.19 -18.48
N ALA A 249 18.17 -2.92 -18.88
CA ALA A 249 18.42 -1.76 -18.02
C ALA A 249 17.46 -1.63 -16.82
N GLU A 250 16.25 -2.16 -16.94
CA GLU A 250 15.22 -2.08 -15.91
C GLU A 250 15.24 -3.27 -14.94
N SER A 251 16.12 -4.28 -15.18
CA SER A 251 16.21 -5.48 -14.33
C SER A 251 16.53 -5.16 -12.88
N LYS A 252 17.30 -4.10 -12.62
CA LYS A 252 17.61 -3.62 -11.27
C LYS A 252 16.40 -3.18 -10.44
N TYR A 253 15.23 -2.98 -11.07
CA TYR A 253 14.00 -2.58 -10.38
C TYR A 253 13.02 -3.74 -10.19
N PHE A 254 13.13 -4.81 -10.99
CA PHE A 254 12.12 -5.87 -11.02
C PHE A 254 12.67 -7.28 -10.84
N ASN A 255 13.96 -7.50 -11.19
CA ASN A 255 14.54 -8.83 -11.20
C ASN A 255 15.35 -9.12 -9.96
N GLY A 256 14.70 -9.54 -8.91
CA GLY A 256 15.34 -9.92 -7.65
C GLY A 256 14.30 -10.28 -6.60
N ARG A 257 14.78 -10.75 -5.46
CA ARG A 257 13.95 -11.08 -4.30
C ARG A 257 13.63 -9.83 -3.50
N THR A 258 12.49 -9.83 -2.83
CA THR A 258 12.14 -8.75 -1.91
C THR A 258 13.20 -8.66 -0.81
N ASN A 259 13.85 -7.49 -0.69
CA ASN A 259 14.92 -7.24 0.25
C ASN A 259 14.63 -6.10 1.23
N ILE A 260 13.37 -5.70 1.30
CA ILE A 260 12.92 -4.66 2.24
C ILE A 260 12.98 -5.24 3.66
N LYS A 261 13.78 -4.61 4.51
CA LYS A 261 13.87 -5.00 5.92
C LYS A 261 12.54 -4.70 6.61
N ASP A 262 12.12 -5.63 7.44
CA ASP A 262 10.96 -5.42 8.30
C ASP A 262 11.24 -4.28 9.29
N SER A 263 10.37 -3.29 9.29
CA SER A 263 10.45 -2.09 10.12
C SER A 263 9.06 -1.58 10.42
N GLU A 264 8.91 -1.01 11.59
CA GLU A 264 7.65 -0.41 12.02
C GLU A 264 7.37 0.96 11.37
N PHE A 265 8.36 1.53 10.72
CA PHE A 265 8.21 2.73 9.91
C PHE A 265 8.94 2.52 8.58
N ILE A 266 8.20 2.45 7.49
CA ILE A 266 8.75 2.28 6.14
C ILE A 266 8.30 3.47 5.28
N CYS A 267 9.26 4.14 4.67
CA CYS A 267 9.01 5.25 3.77
C CYS A 267 9.53 4.93 2.37
N PHE A 268 8.67 5.00 1.37
CA PHE A 268 9.01 4.82 -0.04
C PHE A 268 9.23 6.18 -0.69
N GLY A 269 10.47 6.54 -0.91
CA GLY A 269 10.87 7.71 -1.69
C GLY A 269 10.72 7.43 -3.18
N VAL A 270 9.86 8.18 -3.86
CA VAL A 270 9.53 7.97 -5.28
C VAL A 270 9.81 9.21 -6.13
N LYS A 271 10.57 10.18 -5.64
CA LYS A 271 10.87 11.44 -6.35
C LYS A 271 11.50 11.20 -7.72
N GLY A 272 12.56 10.43 -7.78
CA GLY A 272 13.21 10.10 -9.06
C GLY A 272 12.32 9.29 -10.00
N LEU A 273 11.30 8.58 -9.47
CA LEU A 273 10.35 7.84 -10.27
C LEU A 273 9.39 8.76 -11.03
N MET A 274 9.07 9.93 -10.46
CA MET A 274 8.16 10.89 -11.11
C MET A 274 8.73 11.44 -12.41
N ASP A 275 10.06 11.46 -12.56
CA ASP A 275 10.78 11.96 -13.75
C ASP A 275 11.04 10.89 -14.80
N THR A 276 10.67 9.62 -14.54
CA THR A 276 10.88 8.52 -15.49
C THR A 276 9.77 8.46 -16.55
N ASN A 277 9.96 7.59 -17.55
CA ASN A 277 8.92 7.33 -18.53
C ASN A 277 7.65 6.79 -17.85
N LYS A 278 6.49 7.11 -18.43
CA LYS A 278 5.18 6.80 -17.86
C LYS A 278 5.01 5.31 -17.51
N ARG A 279 5.48 4.40 -18.38
CA ARG A 279 5.28 2.95 -18.18
C ARG A 279 6.08 2.43 -16.99
N LEU A 280 7.36 2.79 -16.90
CA LEU A 280 8.20 2.42 -15.76
C LEU A 280 7.61 2.97 -14.45
N LYS A 281 7.21 4.25 -14.46
CA LYS A 281 6.55 4.89 -13.31
C LYS A 281 5.29 4.14 -12.89
N ASP A 282 4.37 3.91 -13.81
CA ASP A 282 3.09 3.26 -13.53
C ASP A 282 3.30 1.84 -12.99
N THR A 283 4.24 1.08 -13.56
CA THR A 283 4.52 -0.30 -13.14
C THR A 283 5.19 -0.37 -11.76
N LEU A 284 6.15 0.51 -11.48
CA LEU A 284 6.79 0.55 -10.15
C LEU A 284 5.82 1.02 -9.08
N LEU A 285 5.01 2.06 -9.35
CA LEU A 285 3.95 2.49 -8.43
C LEU A 285 2.95 1.36 -8.15
N PHE A 286 2.56 0.63 -9.19
CA PHE A 286 1.68 -0.53 -9.06
C PHE A 286 2.27 -1.57 -8.09
N ASN A 287 3.56 -1.87 -8.22
CA ASN A 287 4.26 -2.82 -7.36
C ASN A 287 4.38 -2.31 -5.92
N ILE A 288 4.74 -1.03 -5.72
CA ILE A 288 4.85 -0.41 -4.39
C ILE A 288 3.49 -0.40 -3.68
N LEU A 289 2.45 0.09 -4.35
CA LEU A 289 1.10 0.16 -3.78
C LEU A 289 0.55 -1.22 -3.44
N SER A 290 0.84 -2.22 -4.28
CA SER A 290 0.51 -3.61 -4.01
C SER A 290 1.23 -4.12 -2.74
N TYR A 291 2.52 -3.82 -2.59
CA TYR A 291 3.28 -4.16 -1.39
C TYR A 291 2.70 -3.45 -0.15
N MET A 292 2.41 -2.16 -0.22
CA MET A 292 1.79 -1.41 0.88
C MET A 292 0.44 -2.01 1.28
N SER A 293 -0.41 -2.35 0.31
CA SER A 293 -1.68 -3.02 0.57
C SER A 293 -1.50 -4.38 1.26
N ASN A 294 -0.51 -5.16 0.84
CA ASN A 294 -0.20 -6.43 1.47
C ASN A 294 0.25 -6.25 2.92
N GLN A 295 1.07 -5.23 3.21
CA GLN A 295 1.50 -4.91 4.57
C GLN A 295 0.33 -4.45 5.45
N LEU A 296 -0.56 -3.61 4.92
CA LEU A 296 -1.79 -3.18 5.62
C LEU A 296 -2.65 -4.38 6.04
N LEU A 297 -2.83 -5.33 5.14
CA LEU A 297 -3.61 -6.55 5.40
C LEU A 297 -2.87 -7.53 6.33
N GLY A 298 -1.52 -7.57 6.18
CA GLY A 298 -0.65 -8.52 6.88
C GLY A 298 -0.41 -8.18 8.34
N ARG A 299 -0.15 -6.92 8.66
CA ARG A 299 0.29 -6.48 9.98
C ARG A 299 -0.87 -6.08 10.91
N GLY A 300 -2.05 -5.80 10.37
CA GLY A 300 -3.15 -5.25 11.17
C GLY A 300 -2.90 -3.79 11.51
N ASN A 301 -2.68 -3.42 12.73
CA ASN A 301 -2.56 -2.06 13.26
C ASN A 301 -1.53 -1.17 12.53
N THR A 302 -1.83 -0.81 11.28
CA THR A 302 -0.94 -0.13 10.34
C THR A 302 -1.62 1.09 9.74
N VAL A 303 -0.86 2.18 9.60
CA VAL A 303 -1.29 3.42 8.93
C VAL A 303 -0.52 3.57 7.62
N ALA A 304 -1.24 3.78 6.52
CA ALA A 304 -0.63 4.16 5.26
C ALA A 304 -0.88 5.65 4.99
N ALA A 305 0.17 6.37 4.66
CA ALA A 305 0.12 7.79 4.32
C ALA A 305 0.65 8.00 2.89
N VAL A 306 -0.03 8.86 2.15
CA VAL A 306 0.38 9.28 0.81
C VAL A 306 0.47 10.80 0.81
N ASP A 307 1.68 11.32 0.67
CA ASP A 307 1.87 12.76 0.50
C ASP A 307 1.66 13.16 -0.97
N GLU A 308 1.31 14.43 -1.20
CA GLU A 308 1.04 14.98 -2.54
C GLU A 308 0.15 14.06 -3.40
N LEU A 309 -0.95 13.57 -2.79
CA LEU A 309 -1.88 12.60 -3.37
C LEU A 309 -2.28 12.92 -4.81
N TYR A 310 -2.38 14.20 -5.17
CA TYR A 310 -2.78 14.64 -6.51
C TYR A 310 -1.85 14.12 -7.63
N LEU A 311 -0.56 13.86 -7.32
CA LEU A 311 0.40 13.31 -8.29
C LEU A 311 0.00 11.90 -8.77
N PHE A 312 -0.75 11.18 -7.95
CA PHE A 312 -1.17 9.81 -8.22
C PHE A 312 -2.58 9.73 -8.82
N LEU A 313 -3.37 10.82 -8.78
CA LEU A 313 -4.76 10.83 -9.26
C LEU A 313 -4.90 10.75 -10.79
N THR A 314 -3.81 10.85 -11.53
CA THR A 314 -3.80 10.62 -12.98
C THR A 314 -3.61 9.16 -13.37
N ASN A 315 -3.23 8.32 -12.40
CA ASN A 315 -3.00 6.90 -12.60
C ASN A 315 -4.21 6.10 -12.07
N MET A 316 -4.98 5.49 -12.96
CA MET A 316 -6.19 4.75 -12.59
C MET A 316 -5.91 3.61 -11.61
N THR A 317 -4.79 2.93 -11.77
CA THR A 317 -4.38 1.84 -10.89
C THR A 317 -4.08 2.36 -9.47
N ALA A 318 -3.35 3.48 -9.36
CA ALA A 318 -3.10 4.11 -8.06
C ALA A 318 -4.41 4.52 -7.37
N ILE A 319 -5.35 5.10 -8.12
CA ILE A 319 -6.68 5.46 -7.61
C ILE A 319 -7.40 4.23 -7.05
N GLU A 320 -7.40 3.11 -7.77
CA GLU A 320 -8.07 1.89 -7.33
C GLU A 320 -7.44 1.31 -6.05
N TYR A 321 -6.11 1.30 -5.94
CA TYR A 321 -5.40 0.87 -4.74
C TYR A 321 -5.73 1.74 -3.53
N ILE A 322 -5.64 3.07 -3.70
CA ILE A 322 -5.98 4.03 -2.64
C ILE A 322 -7.43 3.87 -2.22
N ARG A 323 -8.36 3.79 -3.20
CA ARG A 323 -9.80 3.59 -2.92
C ARG A 323 -10.06 2.28 -2.16
N ASN A 324 -9.38 1.21 -2.52
CA ASN A 324 -9.52 -0.08 -1.84
C ASN A 324 -8.92 -0.06 -0.44
N GLY A 325 -7.80 0.62 -0.24
CA GLY A 325 -7.23 0.86 1.09
C GLY A 325 -8.15 1.69 1.99
N MET A 326 -8.80 2.73 1.44
CA MET A 326 -9.74 3.59 2.19
C MET A 326 -11.04 2.89 2.60
N LYS A 327 -11.42 1.78 1.95
CA LYS A 327 -12.64 1.02 2.28
C LYS A 327 -12.43 0.00 3.40
N ARG A 328 -11.20 -0.25 3.76
CA ARG A 328 -10.79 -1.25 4.75
C ARG A 328 -10.32 -0.60 6.04
#